data_c8ffef893262c0d501a558277590ff92
#
_entry.id   c8ffef893262c0d501a558277590ff92
#
_cell.length_a   1.000
_cell.length_b   1.000
_cell.length_c   1.000
_cell.angle_alpha   90.00
_cell.angle_beta   90.00
_cell.angle_gamma   90.00
#
_symmetry.space_group_name_H-M   'P 1'
#
loop_
_entity.id
_entity.type
_entity.pdbx_description
1 polymer ?
#
loop_
_entity_poly.entity_id
_entity_poly.type
_entity_poly.pdbx_seq_one_letter_code
_entity_poly.pdbx_strand_id
1 'polypeptide(L)'
;QNCFLRPLRHLTAIVACVVLAALLAFGAGTATTEPAAIEAQRAQVAELQAELDSYNTQVEVAAEAYNGARYELQQVNGRIEENTARTRQTERDLGASREVLADRLRGLYATPQPSLAEVLITSGSIAAASDQMDLLDRVGSQDAEVVGGLREHKASLERLRAELISDRATAADAVAAREREKARIEGLLAQRQAVLDSASSELR
;
A
#
# COMPACT_ATOMS: atom_id res chain seq x y z
N GLN A 1 -4.59 1.52 -20.12
CA GLN A 1 -5.10 1.09 -18.80
C GLN A 1 -6.62 0.79 -18.79
N ASN A 2 -7.31 0.87 -19.92
CA ASN A 2 -8.77 0.66 -20.03
C ASN A 2 -9.13 -0.62 -20.80
N CYS A 3 -8.28 -1.65 -20.79
CA CYS A 3 -8.46 -2.83 -21.66
C CYS A 3 -9.34 -3.93 -21.06
N PHE A 4 -9.69 -3.86 -19.76
CA PHE A 4 -10.43 -4.93 -19.07
C PHE A 4 -11.96 -4.74 -19.07
N LEU A 5 -12.46 -3.55 -19.37
CA LEU A 5 -13.91 -3.23 -19.30
C LEU A 5 -14.66 -3.33 -20.63
N ARG A 6 -13.99 -3.58 -21.76
CA ARG A 6 -14.63 -3.67 -23.07
C ARG A 6 -15.50 -4.92 -23.32
N PRO A 7 -15.18 -6.12 -22.80
CA PRO A 7 -16.02 -7.28 -23.08
C PRO A 7 -17.38 -7.30 -22.36
N LEU A 8 -17.52 -6.56 -21.23
CA LEU A 8 -18.78 -6.57 -20.46
C LEU A 8 -19.96 -5.89 -21.17
N ARG A 9 -19.70 -4.87 -21.98
CA ARG A 9 -20.77 -4.13 -22.69
C ARG A 9 -21.39 -4.92 -23.85
N HIS A 10 -20.68 -5.86 -24.44
CA HIS A 10 -21.21 -6.68 -25.53
C HIS A 10 -22.02 -7.89 -25.04
N LEU A 11 -21.72 -8.38 -23.82
CA LEU A 11 -22.46 -9.49 -23.21
C LEU A 11 -23.88 -9.07 -22.76
N THR A 12 -24.04 -7.87 -22.24
CA THR A 12 -25.37 -7.33 -21.87
C THR A 12 -26.28 -7.12 -23.08
N ALA A 13 -25.72 -6.74 -24.23
CA ALA A 13 -26.47 -6.58 -25.46
C ALA A 13 -26.95 -7.92 -26.06
N ILE A 14 -26.14 -8.99 -25.92
CA ILE A 14 -26.50 -10.33 -26.44
C ILE A 14 -27.60 -10.97 -25.58
N VAL A 15 -27.57 -10.80 -24.26
CA VAL A 15 -28.62 -11.35 -23.37
C VAL A 15 -29.95 -10.64 -23.61
N ALA A 16 -29.97 -9.32 -23.85
CA ALA A 16 -31.17 -8.59 -24.17
C ALA A 16 -31.79 -9.01 -25.54
N CYS A 17 -30.97 -9.33 -26.53
CA CYS A 17 -31.43 -9.79 -27.83
C CYS A 17 -32.02 -11.22 -27.82
N VAL A 18 -31.43 -12.12 -26.98
CA VAL A 18 -31.92 -13.51 -26.88
C VAL A 18 -33.29 -13.56 -26.19
N VAL A 19 -33.51 -12.73 -25.17
CA VAL A 19 -34.81 -12.63 -24.47
C VAL A 19 -35.88 -12.00 -25.39
N LEU A 20 -35.51 -11.04 -26.23
CA LEU A 20 -36.45 -10.40 -27.16
C LEU A 20 -36.82 -11.29 -28.37
N ALA A 21 -35.87 -12.13 -28.84
CA ALA A 21 -36.10 -13.07 -29.93
C ALA A 21 -37.02 -14.24 -29.52
N ALA A 22 -37.00 -14.66 -28.28
CA ALA A 22 -37.88 -15.69 -27.75
C ALA A 22 -39.37 -15.23 -27.67
N LEU A 23 -39.60 -13.91 -27.56
CA LEU A 23 -40.93 -13.35 -27.50
C LEU A 23 -41.63 -13.18 -28.90
N LEU A 24 -40.85 -13.24 -29.98
CA LEU A 24 -41.39 -13.05 -31.35
C LEU A 24 -41.65 -14.38 -32.11
N ALA A 25 -41.20 -15.53 -31.60
CA ALA A 25 -41.41 -16.83 -32.27
C ALA A 25 -42.71 -17.56 -31.86
N PHE A 26 -43.55 -16.97 -31.00
CA PHE A 26 -44.77 -17.60 -30.48
C PHE A 26 -46.09 -17.06 -31.13
N GLY A 27 -46.03 -16.74 -32.39
CA GLY A 27 -47.22 -16.27 -33.11
C GLY A 27 -47.66 -17.19 -34.23
N ALA A 28 -48.08 -18.43 -33.97
CA ALA A 28 -49.08 -19.17 -34.76
C ALA A 28 -49.15 -20.65 -34.27
N GLY A 29 -49.89 -20.85 -33.21
CA GLY A 29 -50.27 -22.20 -32.75
C GLY A 29 -51.33 -22.03 -31.68
N THR A 30 -52.58 -22.29 -31.97
CA THR A 30 -53.67 -22.36 -30.99
C THR A 30 -53.50 -23.53 -30.06
N ALA A 31 -52.51 -23.45 -29.17
CA ALA A 31 -52.49 -24.20 -27.96
C ALA A 31 -53.04 -23.32 -26.87
N THR A 32 -54.17 -23.68 -26.30
CA THR A 32 -54.70 -23.10 -25.05
C THR A 32 -53.68 -23.40 -23.92
N THR A 33 -52.58 -22.66 -23.91
CA THR A 33 -51.62 -22.73 -22.83
C THR A 33 -52.29 -22.04 -21.66
N GLU A 34 -52.54 -22.82 -20.61
CA GLU A 34 -53.22 -22.38 -19.41
C GLU A 34 -52.56 -21.10 -18.90
N PRO A 35 -53.32 -20.03 -18.54
CA PRO A 35 -52.77 -18.76 -18.05
C PRO A 35 -51.78 -18.97 -16.89
N ALA A 36 -52.01 -19.98 -16.09
CA ALA A 36 -51.12 -20.37 -14.96
C ALA A 36 -49.71 -20.79 -15.40
N ALA A 37 -49.55 -21.45 -16.56
CA ALA A 37 -48.22 -21.85 -17.05
C ALA A 37 -47.39 -20.63 -17.52
N ILE A 38 -48.03 -19.65 -18.10
CA ILE A 38 -47.38 -18.39 -18.51
C ILE A 38 -46.96 -17.56 -17.30
N GLU A 39 -47.79 -17.52 -16.27
CA GLU A 39 -47.47 -16.81 -15.02
C GLU A 39 -46.33 -17.51 -14.28
N ALA A 40 -46.28 -18.84 -14.22
CA ALA A 40 -45.18 -19.61 -13.65
C ALA A 40 -43.86 -19.35 -14.38
N GLN A 41 -43.86 -19.34 -15.72
CA GLN A 41 -42.65 -19.02 -16.52
C GLN A 41 -42.17 -17.57 -16.26
N ARG A 42 -43.09 -16.60 -16.19
CA ARG A 42 -42.74 -15.20 -15.86
C ARG A 42 -42.11 -15.07 -14.47
N ALA A 43 -42.67 -15.77 -13.49
CA ALA A 43 -42.12 -15.79 -12.14
C ALA A 43 -40.68 -16.38 -12.11
N GLN A 44 -40.47 -17.48 -12.83
CA GLN A 44 -39.12 -18.08 -12.95
C GLN A 44 -38.12 -17.18 -13.65
N VAL A 45 -38.51 -16.49 -14.72
CA VAL A 45 -37.65 -15.50 -15.39
C VAL A 45 -37.33 -14.33 -14.46
N ALA A 46 -38.30 -13.83 -13.70
CA ALA A 46 -38.06 -12.76 -12.73
C ALA A 46 -37.10 -13.20 -11.61
N GLU A 47 -37.22 -14.41 -11.11
CA GLU A 47 -36.31 -14.98 -10.10
C GLU A 47 -34.88 -15.09 -10.63
N LEU A 48 -34.69 -15.65 -11.85
CA LEU A 48 -33.38 -15.73 -12.49
C LEU A 48 -32.76 -14.35 -12.75
N GLN A 49 -33.58 -13.36 -13.13
CA GLN A 49 -33.13 -11.99 -13.30
C GLN A 49 -32.65 -11.40 -11.97
N ALA A 50 -33.42 -11.56 -10.89
CA ALA A 50 -33.04 -11.07 -9.57
C ALA A 50 -31.75 -11.75 -9.05
N GLU A 51 -31.58 -13.03 -9.32
CA GLU A 51 -30.35 -13.77 -8.98
C GLU A 51 -29.15 -13.22 -9.77
N LEU A 52 -29.28 -13.00 -11.07
CA LEU A 52 -28.23 -12.42 -11.91
C LEU A 52 -27.86 -11.00 -11.47
N ASP A 53 -28.85 -10.18 -11.13
CA ASP A 53 -28.62 -8.82 -10.63
C ASP A 53 -27.89 -8.85 -9.26
N SER A 54 -28.22 -9.81 -8.40
CA SER A 54 -27.50 -10.05 -7.14
C SER A 54 -26.03 -10.40 -7.40
N TYR A 55 -25.73 -11.33 -8.33
CA TYR A 55 -24.34 -11.65 -8.68
C TYR A 55 -23.60 -10.47 -9.29
N ASN A 56 -24.24 -9.69 -10.16
CA ASN A 56 -23.65 -8.49 -10.73
C ASN A 56 -23.23 -7.49 -9.62
N THR A 57 -24.14 -7.21 -8.68
CA THR A 57 -23.86 -6.32 -7.55
C THR A 57 -22.72 -6.85 -6.68
N GLN A 58 -22.68 -8.17 -6.40
CA GLN A 58 -21.62 -8.77 -5.63
C GLN A 58 -20.26 -8.70 -6.36
N VAL A 59 -20.23 -8.88 -7.67
CA VAL A 59 -19.02 -8.73 -8.49
C VAL A 59 -18.54 -7.28 -8.47
N GLU A 60 -19.42 -6.30 -8.56
CA GLU A 60 -19.06 -4.88 -8.46
C GLU A 60 -18.44 -4.55 -7.12
N VAL A 61 -19.04 -4.97 -6.01
CA VAL A 61 -18.51 -4.78 -4.65
C VAL A 61 -17.13 -5.45 -4.49
N ALA A 62 -16.97 -6.68 -4.97
CA ALA A 62 -15.70 -7.39 -4.91
C ALA A 62 -14.64 -6.72 -5.81
N ALA A 63 -15.02 -6.18 -6.96
CA ALA A 63 -14.13 -5.43 -7.83
C ALA A 63 -13.66 -4.11 -7.21
N GLU A 64 -14.53 -3.41 -6.49
CA GLU A 64 -14.17 -2.21 -5.73
C GLU A 64 -13.20 -2.55 -4.60
N ALA A 65 -13.47 -3.61 -3.85
CA ALA A 65 -12.58 -4.09 -2.78
C ALA A 65 -11.20 -4.50 -3.34
N TYR A 66 -11.15 -5.21 -4.47
CA TYR A 66 -9.90 -5.52 -5.18
C TYR A 66 -9.13 -4.27 -5.58
N ASN A 67 -9.80 -3.28 -6.15
CA ASN A 67 -9.18 -2.02 -6.56
C ASN A 67 -8.67 -1.24 -5.35
N GLY A 68 -9.42 -1.24 -4.23
CA GLY A 68 -9.01 -0.65 -2.96
C GLY A 68 -7.73 -1.28 -2.44
N ALA A 69 -7.68 -2.61 -2.34
CA ALA A 69 -6.49 -3.34 -1.90
C ALA A 69 -5.29 -3.13 -2.83
N ARG A 70 -5.51 -3.02 -4.15
CA ARG A 70 -4.47 -2.70 -5.12
C ARG A 70 -3.92 -1.29 -4.92
N TYR A 71 -4.79 -0.31 -4.67
CA TYR A 71 -4.39 1.06 -4.40
C TYR A 71 -3.59 1.16 -3.10
N GLU A 72 -4.06 0.51 -2.04
CA GLU A 72 -3.36 0.45 -0.75
C GLU A 72 -1.96 -0.15 -0.92
N LEU A 73 -1.83 -1.26 -1.62
CA LEU A 73 -0.53 -1.88 -1.92
C LEU A 73 0.40 -0.92 -2.65
N GLN A 74 -0.11 -0.15 -3.62
CA GLN A 74 0.68 0.85 -4.34
C GLN A 74 1.18 1.95 -3.41
N GLN A 75 0.34 2.46 -2.51
CA GLN A 75 0.70 3.47 -1.52
C GLN A 75 1.76 2.97 -0.54
N VAL A 76 1.56 1.75 -0.03
CA VAL A 76 2.52 1.13 0.90
C VAL A 76 3.87 0.89 0.22
N ASN A 77 3.90 0.40 -1.01
CA ASN A 77 5.15 0.22 -1.77
C ASN A 77 5.89 1.55 -1.95
N GLY A 78 5.18 2.64 -2.25
CA GLY A 78 5.78 3.98 -2.32
C GLY A 78 6.42 4.40 -0.97
N ARG A 79 5.74 4.16 0.16
CA ARG A 79 6.32 4.41 1.49
C ARG A 79 7.54 3.55 1.78
N ILE A 80 7.52 2.28 1.39
CA ILE A 80 8.65 1.36 1.54
C ILE A 80 9.87 1.87 0.75
N GLU A 81 9.68 2.32 -0.47
CA GLU A 81 10.75 2.88 -1.31
C GLU A 81 11.35 4.15 -0.69
N GLU A 82 10.49 5.10 -0.29
CA GLU A 82 10.90 6.33 0.38
C GLU A 82 11.64 6.04 1.69
N ASN A 83 11.06 5.20 2.56
CA ASN A 83 11.66 4.82 3.83
C ASN A 83 13.03 4.12 3.63
N THR A 84 13.12 3.25 2.62
CA THR A 84 14.38 2.59 2.27
C THR A 84 15.45 3.60 1.84
N ALA A 85 15.09 4.61 1.06
CA ALA A 85 16.01 5.67 0.65
C ALA A 85 16.47 6.51 1.85
N ARG A 86 15.54 6.89 2.74
CA ARG A 86 15.83 7.63 3.99
C ARG A 86 16.71 6.81 4.94
N THR A 87 16.45 5.51 5.06
CA THR A 87 17.28 4.60 5.88
C THR A 87 18.72 4.59 5.37
N ARG A 88 18.92 4.43 4.07
CA ARG A 88 20.27 4.45 3.46
C ARG A 88 20.98 5.79 3.65
N GLN A 89 20.25 6.91 3.57
CA GLN A 89 20.82 8.22 3.82
C GLN A 89 21.24 8.35 5.28
N THR A 90 20.36 8.02 6.22
CA THR A 90 20.66 8.08 7.67
C THR A 90 21.84 7.15 8.04
N GLU A 91 21.98 6.00 7.40
CA GLU A 91 23.13 5.11 7.59
C GLU A 91 24.46 5.75 7.14
N ARG A 92 24.45 6.48 6.02
CA ARG A 92 25.62 7.25 5.55
C ARG A 92 25.96 8.37 6.52
N ASP A 93 24.97 9.14 6.96
CA ASP A 93 25.15 10.27 7.88
C ASP A 93 25.66 9.79 9.25
N LEU A 94 25.16 8.65 9.73
CA LEU A 94 25.67 7.98 10.92
C LEU A 94 27.11 7.52 10.75
N GLY A 95 27.48 6.99 9.58
CA GLY A 95 28.85 6.61 9.23
C GLY A 95 29.78 7.82 9.28
N ALA A 96 29.43 8.89 8.58
CA ALA A 96 30.19 10.14 8.58
C ALA A 96 30.36 10.72 10.00
N SER A 97 29.29 10.77 10.79
CA SER A 97 29.36 11.25 12.18
C SER A 97 30.28 10.41 13.05
N ARG A 98 30.31 9.08 12.82
CA ARG A 98 31.25 8.18 13.53
C ARG A 98 32.70 8.42 13.13
N GLU A 99 33.00 8.70 11.87
CA GLU A 99 34.34 9.04 11.40
C GLU A 99 34.82 10.34 12.05
N VAL A 100 33.98 11.39 12.04
CA VAL A 100 34.30 12.66 12.70
C VAL A 100 34.60 12.45 14.18
N LEU A 101 33.78 11.67 14.88
CA LEU A 101 33.99 11.37 16.29
C LEU A 101 35.29 10.56 16.51
N ALA A 102 35.58 9.58 15.65
CA ALA A 102 36.79 8.78 15.75
C ALA A 102 38.06 9.62 15.51
N ASP A 103 38.03 10.54 14.52
CA ASP A 103 39.13 11.48 14.25
C ASP A 103 39.34 12.41 15.45
N ARG A 104 38.25 12.89 16.02
CA ARG A 104 38.30 13.74 17.19
C ARG A 104 38.93 13.02 18.41
N LEU A 105 38.49 11.79 18.66
CA LEU A 105 39.06 10.96 19.76
C LEU A 105 40.54 10.67 19.54
N ARG A 106 40.97 10.38 18.31
CA ARG A 106 42.40 10.23 17.97
C ARG A 106 43.17 11.51 18.23
N GLY A 107 42.65 12.67 17.85
CA GLY A 107 43.23 13.96 18.11
C GLY A 107 43.41 14.24 19.62
N LEU A 108 42.38 13.98 20.42
CA LEU A 108 42.41 14.14 21.87
C LEU A 108 43.42 13.19 22.53
N TYR A 109 43.56 11.98 22.04
CA TYR A 109 44.55 11.01 22.55
C TYR A 109 45.98 11.40 22.17
N ALA A 110 46.20 11.88 20.93
CA ALA A 110 47.52 12.25 20.43
C ALA A 110 48.03 13.57 21.02
N THR A 111 47.12 14.51 21.32
CA THR A 111 47.45 15.82 21.86
C THR A 111 46.53 16.13 23.03
N PRO A 112 46.96 15.78 24.27
CA PRO A 112 46.19 16.09 25.45
C PRO A 112 45.88 17.58 25.54
N GLN A 113 44.62 17.91 25.84
CA GLN A 113 44.26 19.32 26.01
C GLN A 113 44.87 19.86 27.29
N PRO A 114 45.38 21.10 27.27
CA PRO A 114 45.94 21.71 28.44
C PRO A 114 44.86 21.85 29.52
N SER A 115 45.24 21.60 30.78
CA SER A 115 44.34 21.85 31.90
C SER A 115 44.09 23.37 32.09
N LEU A 116 42.99 23.72 32.73
CA LEU A 116 42.67 25.12 33.02
C LEU A 116 43.83 25.81 33.81
N ALA A 117 44.47 25.06 34.71
CA ALA A 117 45.63 25.56 35.45
C ALA A 117 46.85 25.78 34.53
N GLU A 118 47.08 24.94 33.59
CA GLU A 118 48.14 25.05 32.58
C GLU A 118 47.93 26.23 31.65
N VAL A 119 46.66 26.43 31.21
CA VAL A 119 46.25 27.60 30.42
C VAL A 119 46.51 28.91 31.18
N LEU A 120 46.14 28.96 32.46
CA LEU A 120 46.36 30.20 33.27
C LEU A 120 47.86 30.46 33.49
N ILE A 121 48.69 29.44 33.67
CA ILE A 121 50.12 29.59 33.88
C ILE A 121 50.86 30.00 32.59
N THR A 122 50.45 29.45 31.43
CA THR A 122 51.15 29.63 30.16
C THR A 122 50.67 30.81 29.36
N SER A 123 49.50 31.38 29.64
CA SER A 123 48.88 32.44 28.83
C SER A 123 49.51 33.82 28.95
N GLY A 124 50.39 34.04 29.87
CA GLY A 124 51.12 35.32 30.03
C GLY A 124 50.27 36.56 30.33
N SER A 125 48.96 36.53 30.08
CA SER A 125 47.97 37.58 30.42
C SER A 125 46.59 37.01 30.67
N ILE A 126 45.75 37.72 31.43
CA ILE A 126 44.34 37.34 31.71
C ILE A 126 43.51 37.36 30.41
N ALA A 127 43.78 38.27 29.50
CA ALA A 127 43.08 38.36 28.21
C ALA A 127 43.39 37.10 27.36
N ALA A 128 44.64 36.70 27.23
CA ALA A 128 45.03 35.49 26.48
C ALA A 128 44.46 34.19 27.12
N ALA A 129 44.36 34.15 28.45
CA ALA A 129 43.69 33.06 29.15
C ALA A 129 42.20 32.98 28.85
N SER A 130 41.52 34.13 28.82
CA SER A 130 40.10 34.23 28.43
C SER A 130 39.85 33.77 27.00
N ASP A 131 40.64 34.23 26.03
CA ASP A 131 40.53 33.81 24.62
C ASP A 131 40.72 32.29 24.43
N GLN A 132 41.63 31.68 25.23
CA GLN A 132 41.88 30.28 25.19
C GLN A 132 40.78 29.44 25.85
N MET A 133 40.14 29.97 26.90
CA MET A 133 38.95 29.38 27.50
C MET A 133 37.78 29.42 26.55
N ASP A 134 37.53 30.53 25.85
CA ASP A 134 36.49 30.65 24.83
C ASP A 134 36.69 29.65 23.67
N LEU A 135 37.93 29.40 23.30
CA LEU A 135 38.25 28.39 22.30
C LEU A 135 37.93 26.99 22.80
N LEU A 136 38.25 26.66 24.04
CA LEU A 136 37.94 25.35 24.64
C LEU A 136 36.44 25.14 24.76
N ASP A 137 35.68 26.17 25.14
CA ASP A 137 34.22 26.14 25.21
C ASP A 137 33.58 25.88 23.82
N ARG A 138 34.07 26.55 22.79
CA ARG A 138 33.62 26.32 21.40
C ARG A 138 33.90 24.87 20.94
N VAL A 139 35.07 24.37 21.24
CA VAL A 139 35.47 23.02 20.95
C VAL A 139 34.58 22.02 21.70
N GLY A 140 34.32 22.25 23.00
CA GLY A 140 33.41 21.40 23.80
C GLY A 140 31.98 21.43 23.26
N SER A 141 31.49 22.59 22.85
CA SER A 141 30.17 22.72 22.23
C SER A 141 30.08 21.96 20.90
N GLN A 142 31.10 22.04 20.04
CA GLN A 142 31.16 21.33 18.77
C GLN A 142 31.21 19.79 19.00
N ASP A 143 31.98 19.34 20.01
CA ASP A 143 32.01 17.92 20.35
C ASP A 143 30.64 17.43 20.85
N ALA A 144 29.94 18.23 21.63
CA ALA A 144 28.58 17.93 22.08
C ALA A 144 27.58 17.82 20.92
N GLU A 145 27.70 18.70 19.92
CA GLU A 145 26.88 18.66 18.70
C GLU A 145 27.12 17.35 17.90
N VAL A 146 28.38 16.96 17.72
CA VAL A 146 28.73 15.69 17.04
C VAL A 146 28.14 14.49 17.76
N VAL A 147 28.25 14.43 19.08
CA VAL A 147 27.67 13.34 19.88
C VAL A 147 26.13 13.39 19.85
N GLY A 148 25.56 14.59 19.89
CA GLY A 148 24.12 14.80 19.75
C GLY A 148 23.60 14.29 18.42
N GLY A 149 24.21 14.70 17.32
CA GLY A 149 23.87 14.26 15.97
C GLY A 149 24.00 12.73 15.79
N LEU A 150 25.05 12.13 16.35
CA LEU A 150 25.22 10.66 16.33
C LEU A 150 24.04 9.94 17.02
N ARG A 151 23.60 10.44 18.18
CA ARG A 151 22.47 9.87 18.92
C ARG A 151 21.17 10.03 18.13
N GLU A 152 20.98 11.20 17.53
CA GLU A 152 19.81 11.49 16.72
C GLU A 152 19.73 10.60 15.48
N HIS A 153 20.82 10.46 14.72
CA HIS A 153 20.90 9.57 13.56
C HIS A 153 20.62 8.12 13.95
N LYS A 154 21.17 7.65 15.08
CA LYS A 154 20.89 6.31 15.60
C LYS A 154 19.42 6.11 15.92
N ALA A 155 18.81 7.04 16.66
CA ALA A 155 17.40 6.99 17.03
C ALA A 155 16.49 7.08 15.79
N SER A 156 16.86 7.91 14.80
CA SER A 156 16.15 7.99 13.52
C SER A 156 16.22 6.68 12.75
N LEU A 157 17.39 6.06 12.69
CA LEU A 157 17.58 4.76 12.02
C LEU A 157 16.72 3.66 12.65
N GLU A 158 16.65 3.62 13.98
CA GLU A 158 15.81 2.64 14.69
C GLU A 158 14.32 2.84 14.38
N ARG A 159 13.84 4.09 14.34
CA ARG A 159 12.46 4.41 13.95
C ARG A 159 12.16 4.02 12.50
N LEU A 160 13.01 4.40 11.55
CA LEU A 160 12.85 4.08 10.13
C LEU A 160 12.81 2.56 9.89
N ARG A 161 13.63 1.81 10.61
CA ARG A 161 13.61 0.34 10.54
C ARG A 161 12.32 -0.26 11.10
N ALA A 162 11.80 0.27 12.20
CA ALA A 162 10.52 -0.17 12.76
C ALA A 162 9.34 0.15 11.81
N GLU A 163 9.33 1.34 11.22
CA GLU A 163 8.35 1.74 10.20
C GLU A 163 8.42 0.81 8.98
N LEU A 164 9.62 0.47 8.50
CA LEU A 164 9.81 -0.43 7.37
C LEU A 164 9.27 -1.84 7.63
N ILE A 165 9.43 -2.34 8.85
CA ILE A 165 8.86 -3.63 9.25
C ILE A 165 7.34 -3.57 9.23
N SER A 166 6.75 -2.49 9.78
CA SER A 166 5.30 -2.26 9.79
C SER A 166 4.72 -2.14 8.37
N ASP A 167 5.35 -1.33 7.53
CA ASP A 167 4.92 -1.16 6.13
C ASP A 167 4.98 -2.46 5.34
N ARG A 168 6.02 -3.28 5.55
CA ARG A 168 6.12 -4.60 4.91
C ARG A 168 5.02 -5.55 5.35
N ALA A 169 4.62 -5.53 6.63
CA ALA A 169 3.49 -6.30 7.11
C ALA A 169 2.18 -5.83 6.45
N THR A 170 1.95 -4.52 6.41
CA THR A 170 0.78 -3.93 5.73
C THR A 170 0.76 -4.28 4.23
N ALA A 171 1.90 -4.27 3.56
CA ALA A 171 1.99 -4.67 2.15
C ALA A 171 1.61 -6.15 1.95
N ALA A 172 2.06 -7.03 2.86
CA ALA A 172 1.71 -8.46 2.81
C ALA A 172 0.19 -8.66 3.01
N ASP A 173 -0.43 -7.93 3.94
CA ASP A 173 -1.87 -7.97 4.19
C ASP A 173 -2.66 -7.45 2.98
N ALA A 174 -2.22 -6.37 2.35
CA ALA A 174 -2.84 -5.82 1.14
C ALA A 174 -2.73 -6.78 -0.06
N VAL A 175 -1.60 -7.49 -0.21
CA VAL A 175 -1.47 -8.56 -1.22
C VAL A 175 -2.45 -9.68 -0.94
N ALA A 176 -2.54 -10.15 0.30
CA ALA A 176 -3.47 -11.22 0.68
C ALA A 176 -4.94 -10.80 0.49
N ALA A 177 -5.29 -9.56 0.80
CA ALA A 177 -6.61 -9.01 0.56
C ALA A 177 -6.94 -8.98 -0.94
N ARG A 178 -6.02 -8.50 -1.78
CA ARG A 178 -6.18 -8.47 -3.23
C ARG A 178 -6.40 -9.87 -3.82
N GLU A 179 -5.65 -10.88 -3.38
CA GLU A 179 -5.80 -12.25 -3.88
C GLU A 179 -7.13 -12.88 -3.42
N ARG A 180 -7.59 -12.58 -2.19
CA ARG A 180 -8.92 -13.04 -1.72
C ARG A 180 -10.05 -12.45 -2.57
N GLU A 181 -10.02 -11.15 -2.83
CA GLU A 181 -11.07 -10.50 -3.64
C GLU A 181 -11.01 -10.97 -5.11
N LYS A 182 -9.82 -11.23 -5.65
CA LYS A 182 -9.68 -11.84 -6.97
C LYS A 182 -10.35 -13.22 -7.03
N ALA A 183 -10.05 -14.10 -6.08
CA ALA A 183 -10.66 -15.43 -6.01
C ALA A 183 -12.18 -15.35 -5.82
N ARG A 184 -12.66 -14.37 -5.05
CA ARG A 184 -14.09 -14.10 -4.87
C ARG A 184 -14.76 -13.70 -6.19
N ILE A 185 -14.16 -12.79 -6.95
CA ILE A 185 -14.66 -12.38 -8.27
C ILE A 185 -14.74 -13.59 -9.22
N GLU A 186 -13.69 -14.40 -9.29
CA GLU A 186 -13.64 -15.58 -10.12
C GLU A 186 -14.74 -16.60 -9.73
N GLY A 187 -14.97 -16.81 -8.43
CA GLY A 187 -16.05 -17.65 -7.91
C GLY A 187 -17.45 -17.14 -8.27
N LEU A 188 -17.69 -15.84 -8.10
CA LEU A 188 -18.97 -15.19 -8.44
C LEU A 188 -19.25 -15.26 -9.95
N LEU A 189 -18.24 -15.08 -10.78
CA LEU A 189 -18.37 -15.20 -12.23
C LEU A 189 -18.69 -16.64 -12.66
N ALA A 190 -18.09 -17.65 -12.01
CA ALA A 190 -18.40 -19.06 -12.25
C ALA A 190 -19.86 -19.38 -11.84
N GLN A 191 -20.31 -18.90 -10.68
CA GLN A 191 -21.70 -19.08 -10.24
C GLN A 191 -22.69 -18.42 -11.21
N ARG A 192 -22.42 -17.19 -11.61
CA ARG A 192 -23.23 -16.48 -12.62
C ARG A 192 -23.31 -17.26 -13.92
N GLN A 193 -22.21 -17.83 -14.39
CA GLN A 193 -22.19 -18.65 -15.61
C GLN A 193 -23.04 -19.90 -15.44
N ALA A 194 -22.95 -20.59 -14.29
CA ALA A 194 -23.77 -21.77 -14.01
C ALA A 194 -25.28 -21.46 -14.05
N VAL A 195 -25.71 -20.32 -13.50
CA VAL A 195 -27.10 -19.86 -13.57
C VAL A 195 -27.55 -19.63 -15.02
N LEU A 196 -26.71 -19.00 -15.85
CA LEU A 196 -26.99 -18.78 -17.27
C LEU A 196 -27.10 -20.10 -18.06
N ASP A 197 -26.21 -21.05 -17.78
CA ASP A 197 -26.20 -22.36 -18.42
C ASP A 197 -27.43 -23.18 -18.03
N SER A 198 -27.85 -23.16 -16.76
CA SER A 198 -29.09 -23.75 -16.28
C SER A 198 -30.31 -23.17 -16.98
N ALA A 199 -30.44 -21.85 -16.96
CA ALA A 199 -31.52 -21.13 -17.62
C ALA A 199 -31.60 -21.47 -19.14
N SER A 200 -30.45 -21.56 -19.79
CA SER A 200 -30.40 -21.91 -21.23
C SER A 200 -30.80 -23.37 -21.52
N SER A 201 -30.56 -24.29 -20.59
CA SER A 201 -30.93 -25.68 -20.70
C SER A 201 -32.44 -25.92 -20.51
N GLU A 202 -33.07 -25.13 -19.65
CA GLU A 202 -34.51 -25.21 -19.39
C GLU A 202 -35.37 -24.66 -20.56
N LEU A 203 -34.76 -23.76 -21.35
CA LEU A 203 -35.40 -23.14 -22.53
C LEU A 203 -35.31 -24.02 -23.80
N ARG A 204 -34.61 -25.14 -23.78
CA ARG A 204 -34.48 -26.11 -24.91
C ARG A 204 -35.41 -27.26 -24.79
#